data_c3af125a93c85a367a91ff6f58984a12
#
_entry.id   c3af125a93c85a367a91ff6f58984a12
#
_cell.length_a   1.000
_cell.length_b   1.000
_cell.length_c   1.000
_cell.angle_alpha   90.00
_cell.angle_beta   90.00
_cell.angle_gamma   90.00
#
_symmetry.space_group_name_H-M   'P 1'
#
loop_
_entity.id
_entity.type
_entity.pdbx_description
1 polymer ?
#
loop_
_entity_poly.entity_id
_entity_poly.type
_entity_poly.pdbx_seq_one_letter_code
_entity_poly.pdbx_strand_id
1 'polypeptide(L)'
;MIEPAQVVQPRDVAEHCVICFFREVVEKVRDEHKARVVTENLWEDGPHPLYEIAYAGHRLAFYHPGVGAALAAALLEETIARGCKKFIACGGCGVLEKDVPVGKLIVVSSALRDEGVSYHYLPPAREVAAHPAAIAALKRALDRQGVPYRLGKTWTTDAPYRETRNKIALRRGEGCLTVEMEAAAMMAVAEFRGVVLGQVLYAGDDLSGTDWDHRGWQSRREVRERLFWLAAEACLTL
;
A
#
# COMPACT_ATOMS: atom_id res chain seq x y z
N MET A 1 14.25 -10.08 22.81
CA MET A 1 13.69 -9.82 21.48
C MET A 1 12.37 -9.10 21.68
N ILE A 2 12.08 -8.06 20.93
CA ILE A 2 10.84 -7.30 21.01
C ILE A 2 9.87 -7.85 19.95
N GLU A 3 8.69 -8.31 20.39
CA GLU A 3 7.62 -8.72 19.50
C GLU A 3 6.45 -7.72 19.58
N PRO A 4 5.73 -7.43 18.48
CA PRO A 4 4.64 -6.46 18.51
C PRO A 4 3.58 -6.76 19.57
N ALA A 5 3.24 -8.05 19.80
CA ALA A 5 2.29 -8.49 20.81
C ALA A 5 2.74 -8.21 22.26
N GLN A 6 4.00 -7.87 22.49
CA GLN A 6 4.50 -7.42 23.81
C GLN A 6 4.33 -5.91 24.00
N VAL A 7 4.27 -5.16 22.89
CA VAL A 7 4.19 -3.70 22.89
C VAL A 7 2.73 -3.23 22.81
N VAL A 8 1.95 -3.87 21.95
CA VAL A 8 0.55 -3.53 21.72
C VAL A 8 -0.38 -4.66 22.13
N GLN A 9 -1.53 -4.33 22.70
CA GLN A 9 -2.54 -5.31 23.09
C GLN A 9 -3.55 -5.53 21.95
N PRO A 10 -4.07 -6.77 21.79
CA PRO A 10 -5.19 -7.03 20.89
C PRO A 10 -6.37 -6.10 21.18
N ARG A 11 -7.13 -5.77 20.15
CA ARG A 11 -8.33 -4.92 20.23
C ARG A 11 -9.50 -5.61 19.55
N ASP A 12 -10.71 -5.21 19.93
CA ASP A 12 -11.88 -5.50 19.12
C ASP A 12 -11.86 -4.61 17.88
N VAL A 13 -11.33 -5.14 16.79
CA VAL A 13 -11.14 -4.47 15.51
C VAL A 13 -11.54 -5.38 14.36
N ALA A 14 -11.93 -4.78 13.23
CA ALA A 14 -12.22 -5.51 12.01
C ALA A 14 -11.01 -6.34 11.54
N GLU A 15 -11.25 -7.55 11.07
CA GLU A 15 -10.24 -8.38 10.43
C GLU A 15 -9.72 -7.77 9.11
N HIS A 16 -10.59 -7.05 8.39
CA HIS A 16 -10.32 -6.39 7.12
C HIS A 16 -9.82 -4.97 7.35
N CYS A 17 -8.70 -4.60 6.71
CA CYS A 17 -8.08 -3.30 6.90
C CYS A 17 -7.58 -2.70 5.58
N VAL A 18 -7.94 -1.45 5.30
CA VAL A 18 -7.37 -0.67 4.20
C VAL A 18 -6.18 0.15 4.69
N ILE A 19 -5.03 -0.02 4.02
CA ILE A 19 -3.84 0.80 4.22
C ILE A 19 -3.88 1.90 3.16
N CYS A 20 -4.06 3.16 3.55
CA CYS A 20 -4.25 4.26 2.61
C CYS A 20 -3.17 5.32 2.76
N PHE A 21 -2.38 5.53 1.71
CA PHE A 21 -1.29 6.50 1.67
C PHE A 21 -1.77 7.95 1.40
N PHE A 22 -3.08 8.16 1.27
CA PHE A 22 -3.65 9.48 1.04
C PHE A 22 -4.24 10.02 2.35
N ARG A 23 -3.46 10.83 3.06
CA ARG A 23 -3.86 11.38 4.36
C ARG A 23 -5.19 12.12 4.28
N GLU A 24 -5.37 12.94 3.25
CA GLU A 24 -6.61 13.69 3.04
C GLU A 24 -7.84 12.80 2.83
N VAL A 25 -7.65 11.59 2.24
CA VAL A 25 -8.74 10.62 2.08
C VAL A 25 -9.04 9.93 3.40
N VAL A 26 -8.00 9.54 4.15
CA VAL A 26 -8.18 8.95 5.49
C VAL A 26 -8.94 9.91 6.41
N GLU A 27 -8.56 11.20 6.42
CA GLU A 27 -9.24 12.23 7.22
C GLU A 27 -10.69 12.43 6.75
N LYS A 28 -10.92 12.52 5.44
CA LYS A 28 -12.26 12.65 4.88
C LYS A 28 -13.16 11.47 5.26
N VAL A 29 -12.69 10.24 5.07
CA VAL A 29 -13.44 9.03 5.43
C VAL A 29 -13.73 8.98 6.93
N ARG A 30 -12.73 9.33 7.78
CA ARG A 30 -12.93 9.44 9.22
C ARG A 30 -14.10 10.36 9.57
N ASP A 31 -14.14 11.55 8.97
CA ASP A 31 -15.09 12.59 9.32
C ASP A 31 -16.49 12.31 8.75
N GLU A 32 -16.60 11.94 7.47
CA GLU A 32 -17.87 11.68 6.80
C GLU A 32 -18.58 10.43 7.34
N HIS A 33 -17.82 9.38 7.68
CA HIS A 33 -18.37 8.14 8.23
C HIS A 33 -18.34 8.08 9.75
N LYS A 34 -17.91 9.16 10.44
CA LYS A 34 -17.81 9.23 11.90
C LYS A 34 -17.05 8.03 12.47
N ALA A 35 -15.87 7.78 11.88
CA ALA A 35 -15.08 6.60 12.20
C ALA A 35 -14.72 6.54 13.69
N ARG A 36 -14.84 5.35 14.24
CA ARG A 36 -14.34 5.06 15.58
C ARG A 36 -12.81 5.01 15.57
N VAL A 37 -12.16 5.68 16.49
CA VAL A 37 -10.74 5.46 16.77
C VAL A 37 -10.62 4.16 17.57
N VAL A 38 -10.00 3.13 16.99
CA VAL A 38 -9.74 1.87 17.66
C VAL A 38 -8.58 2.02 18.65
N THR A 39 -7.52 2.68 18.20
CA THR A 39 -6.31 2.97 18.96
C THR A 39 -5.50 4.05 18.25
N GLU A 40 -4.56 4.65 18.99
CA GLU A 40 -3.51 5.49 18.42
C GLU A 40 -2.16 4.86 18.76
N ASN A 41 -1.38 4.57 17.74
CA ASN A 41 0.01 4.17 17.91
C ASN A 41 0.85 5.44 18.00
N LEU A 42 1.57 5.62 19.11
CA LEU A 42 2.39 6.80 19.36
C LEU A 42 3.84 6.50 18.95
N TRP A 43 4.32 7.24 17.99
CA TRP A 43 5.70 7.23 17.52
C TRP A 43 6.31 8.63 17.68
N GLU A 44 7.64 8.78 17.52
CA GLU A 44 8.33 10.05 17.69
C GLU A 44 7.87 11.15 16.72
N ASP A 45 7.32 10.78 15.57
CA ASP A 45 6.74 11.69 14.57
C ASP A 45 5.26 12.01 14.83
N GLY A 46 4.67 11.45 15.89
CA GLY A 46 3.31 11.72 16.34
C GLY A 46 2.38 10.51 16.33
N PRO A 47 1.06 10.74 16.49
CA PRO A 47 0.08 9.67 16.54
C PRO A 47 -0.26 9.10 15.17
N HIS A 48 -0.37 7.77 15.12
CA HIS A 48 -0.85 7.01 13.96
C HIS A 48 -2.14 6.27 14.32
N PRO A 49 -3.30 6.90 14.15
CA PRO A 49 -4.57 6.30 14.54
C PRO A 49 -5.01 5.19 13.59
N LEU A 50 -5.53 4.10 14.18
CA LEU A 50 -6.28 3.05 13.50
C LEU A 50 -7.76 3.36 13.65
N TYR A 51 -8.44 3.55 12.55
CA TYR A 51 -9.87 3.86 12.48
C TYR A 51 -10.68 2.62 12.08
N GLU A 52 -11.96 2.65 12.39
CA GLU A 52 -12.93 1.65 11.95
C GLU A 52 -14.26 2.30 11.60
N ILE A 53 -14.88 1.81 10.52
CA ILE A 53 -16.23 2.19 10.07
C ILE A 53 -17.10 0.96 9.82
N ALA A 54 -18.41 1.16 9.77
CA ALA A 54 -19.33 0.24 9.15
C ALA A 54 -19.43 0.57 7.64
N TYR A 55 -19.17 -0.39 6.78
CA TYR A 55 -19.23 -0.23 5.32
C TYR A 55 -19.80 -1.49 4.67
N ALA A 56 -20.80 -1.33 3.81
CA ALA A 56 -21.47 -2.43 3.10
C ALA A 56 -21.92 -3.59 4.02
N GLY A 57 -22.37 -3.30 5.24
CA GLY A 57 -22.81 -4.28 6.23
C GLY A 57 -21.67 -4.99 6.98
N HIS A 58 -20.42 -4.59 6.78
CA HIS A 58 -19.25 -5.13 7.43
C HIS A 58 -18.53 -4.07 8.25
N ARG A 59 -17.67 -4.52 9.18
CA ARG A 59 -16.69 -3.66 9.84
C ARG A 59 -15.45 -3.57 8.95
N LEU A 60 -14.90 -2.39 8.79
CA LEU A 60 -13.70 -2.13 8.01
C LEU A 60 -12.76 -1.21 8.79
N ALA A 61 -11.56 -1.68 9.08
CA ALA A 61 -10.50 -0.86 9.63
C ALA A 61 -9.74 -0.12 8.52
N PHE A 62 -9.14 1.01 8.85
CA PHE A 62 -8.26 1.72 7.93
C PHE A 62 -7.32 2.66 8.66
N TYR A 63 -6.16 2.93 8.07
CA TYR A 63 -5.18 3.86 8.62
C TYR A 63 -4.23 4.39 7.54
N HIS A 64 -3.50 5.47 7.90
CA HIS A 64 -2.38 5.99 7.13
C HIS A 64 -1.07 5.37 7.65
N PRO A 65 -0.28 4.68 6.81
CA PRO A 65 0.87 3.88 7.28
C PRO A 65 2.16 4.68 7.48
N GLY A 66 2.10 6.02 7.39
CA GLY A 66 3.32 6.81 7.25
C GLY A 66 3.89 6.73 5.82
N VAL A 67 5.13 7.15 5.65
CA VAL A 67 5.86 7.08 4.37
C VAL A 67 7.20 6.40 4.61
N GLY A 68 7.58 5.50 3.71
CA GLY A 68 8.81 4.75 3.77
C GLY A 68 8.68 3.38 4.44
N ALA A 69 9.49 2.44 3.96
CA ALA A 69 9.44 1.04 4.32
C ALA A 69 9.46 0.77 5.83
N ALA A 70 10.31 1.49 6.57
CA ALA A 70 10.52 1.24 8.01
C ALA A 70 9.26 1.53 8.83
N LEU A 71 8.66 2.71 8.65
CA LEU A 71 7.47 3.11 9.40
C LEU A 71 6.25 2.29 8.98
N ALA A 72 6.06 2.10 7.67
CA ALA A 72 4.94 1.33 7.15
C ALA A 72 4.96 -0.13 7.63
N ALA A 73 6.13 -0.77 7.67
CA ALA A 73 6.30 -2.11 8.19
C ALA A 73 5.99 -2.19 9.70
N ALA A 74 6.49 -1.24 10.48
CA ALA A 74 6.28 -1.21 11.92
C ALA A 74 4.79 -1.00 12.29
N LEU A 75 4.11 -0.06 11.63
CA LEU A 75 2.68 0.16 11.83
C LEU A 75 1.82 -1.01 11.34
N LEU A 76 2.24 -1.72 10.28
CA LEU A 76 1.59 -2.96 9.85
C LEU A 76 1.72 -4.05 10.91
N GLU A 77 2.91 -4.25 11.48
CA GLU A 77 3.15 -5.20 12.58
C GLU A 77 2.24 -4.93 13.79
N GLU A 78 2.13 -3.67 14.20
CA GLU A 78 1.25 -3.29 15.31
C GLU A 78 -0.23 -3.52 14.96
N THR A 79 -0.64 -3.23 13.71
CA THR A 79 -2.02 -3.42 13.25
C THR A 79 -2.38 -4.91 13.17
N ILE A 80 -1.45 -5.77 12.76
CA ILE A 80 -1.59 -7.22 12.80
C ILE A 80 -1.75 -7.70 14.26
N ALA A 81 -0.89 -7.24 15.17
CA ALA A 81 -0.94 -7.61 16.58
C ALA A 81 -2.23 -7.14 17.27
N ARG A 82 -2.87 -6.09 16.77
CA ARG A 82 -4.19 -5.64 17.23
C ARG A 82 -5.33 -6.53 16.79
N GLY A 83 -5.21 -7.27 15.69
CA GLY A 83 -6.18 -8.27 15.24
C GLY A 83 -6.56 -8.22 13.75
N CYS A 84 -6.08 -7.26 12.97
CA CYS A 84 -6.30 -7.25 11.53
C CYS A 84 -5.49 -8.35 10.84
N LYS A 85 -6.07 -9.00 9.80
CA LYS A 85 -5.43 -10.12 9.09
C LYS A 85 -5.50 -10.04 7.58
N LYS A 86 -6.35 -9.17 7.05
CA LYS A 86 -6.63 -9.05 5.63
C LYS A 86 -6.47 -7.59 5.22
N PHE A 87 -5.52 -7.34 4.32
CA PHE A 87 -5.11 -5.99 3.99
C PHE A 87 -5.13 -5.72 2.49
N ILE A 88 -5.66 -4.57 2.10
CA ILE A 88 -5.42 -3.98 0.79
C ILE A 88 -4.84 -2.59 0.99
N ALA A 89 -3.63 -2.39 0.45
CA ALA A 89 -2.98 -1.09 0.41
C ALA A 89 -3.36 -0.32 -0.86
N CYS A 90 -3.55 0.99 -0.76
CA CYS A 90 -3.78 1.87 -1.89
C CYS A 90 -2.93 3.14 -1.80
N GLY A 91 -2.24 3.48 -2.89
CA GLY A 91 -1.29 4.59 -2.95
C GLY A 91 -1.02 5.09 -4.36
N GLY A 92 -0.15 6.08 -4.47
CA GLY A 92 0.41 6.56 -5.73
C GLY A 92 1.75 5.92 -6.02
N CYS A 93 2.22 6.04 -7.27
CA CYS A 93 3.54 5.58 -7.67
C CYS A 93 4.10 6.44 -8.79
N GLY A 94 5.43 6.52 -8.88
CA GLY A 94 6.13 6.96 -10.07
C GLY A 94 6.05 5.92 -11.17
N VAL A 95 5.97 6.37 -12.43
CA VAL A 95 5.84 5.50 -13.60
C VAL A 95 7.18 5.36 -14.31
N LEU A 96 7.56 4.12 -14.62
CA LEU A 96 8.79 3.82 -15.34
C LEU A 96 8.57 3.54 -16.85
N GLU A 97 7.31 3.38 -17.29
CA GLU A 97 6.93 3.05 -18.66
C GLU A 97 6.12 4.16 -19.32
N LYS A 98 6.50 4.58 -20.55
CA LYS A 98 5.90 5.71 -21.26
C LYS A 98 4.42 5.57 -21.56
N ASP A 99 3.93 4.36 -21.76
CA ASP A 99 2.56 4.05 -22.14
C ASP A 99 1.58 3.97 -20.98
N VAL A 100 2.01 4.35 -19.77
CA VAL A 100 1.16 4.37 -18.58
C VAL A 100 0.70 5.81 -18.29
N PRO A 101 -0.53 6.17 -18.63
CA PRO A 101 -1.03 7.52 -18.38
C PRO A 101 -1.28 7.77 -16.88
N VAL A 102 -1.26 9.05 -16.48
CA VAL A 102 -1.61 9.44 -15.11
C VAL A 102 -3.03 8.96 -14.75
N GLY A 103 -3.18 8.41 -13.56
CA GLY A 103 -4.46 7.86 -13.09
C GLY A 103 -4.71 6.40 -13.49
N LYS A 104 -3.88 5.78 -14.34
CA LYS A 104 -3.97 4.35 -14.63
C LYS A 104 -3.73 3.53 -13.38
N LEU A 105 -4.56 2.53 -13.13
CA LEU A 105 -4.41 1.66 -11.98
C LEU A 105 -3.45 0.50 -12.27
N ILE A 106 -2.63 0.18 -11.28
CA ILE A 106 -1.70 -0.94 -11.30
C ILE A 106 -1.99 -1.84 -10.09
N VAL A 107 -2.37 -3.09 -10.35
CA VAL A 107 -2.40 -4.14 -9.33
C VAL A 107 -0.99 -4.67 -9.19
N VAL A 108 -0.41 -4.58 -8.01
CA VAL A 108 0.97 -5.00 -7.78
C VAL A 108 1.03 -6.52 -7.70
N SER A 109 1.80 -7.14 -8.60
CA SER A 109 2.02 -8.60 -8.60
C SER A 109 3.19 -9.02 -7.75
N SER A 110 4.25 -8.21 -7.72
CA SER A 110 5.44 -8.38 -6.90
C SER A 110 6.14 -7.04 -6.70
N ALA A 111 7.00 -6.95 -5.71
CA ALA A 111 7.81 -5.77 -5.42
C ALA A 111 9.30 -6.12 -5.45
N LEU A 112 10.08 -5.35 -6.22
CA LEU A 112 11.53 -5.46 -6.23
C LEU A 112 12.09 -4.82 -4.95
N ARG A 113 12.92 -5.54 -4.24
CA ARG A 113 13.48 -5.20 -2.93
C ARG A 113 14.75 -4.35 -3.10
N ASP A 114 14.59 -3.02 -3.08
CA ASP A 114 15.70 -2.04 -3.10
C ASP A 114 15.62 -1.10 -1.88
N GLU A 115 15.10 -1.64 -0.78
CA GLU A 115 14.95 -1.06 0.55
C GLU A 115 15.60 -1.98 1.59
N GLY A 116 15.75 -1.53 2.82
CA GLY A 116 16.48 -2.28 3.85
C GLY A 116 15.63 -3.20 4.73
N VAL A 117 14.32 -2.98 4.80
CA VAL A 117 13.44 -3.57 5.83
C VAL A 117 13.06 -5.02 5.53
N SER A 118 12.68 -5.33 4.30
CA SER A 118 12.21 -6.67 3.92
C SER A 118 13.21 -7.78 4.19
N TYR A 119 14.52 -7.45 4.20
CA TYR A 119 15.60 -8.40 4.50
C TYR A 119 15.68 -8.83 5.97
N HIS A 120 14.96 -8.13 6.87
CA HIS A 120 14.81 -8.54 8.27
C HIS A 120 13.70 -9.57 8.46
N TYR A 121 12.80 -9.72 7.49
CA TYR A 121 11.63 -10.61 7.54
C TYR A 121 11.80 -11.88 6.70
N LEU A 122 12.40 -11.75 5.52
CA LEU A 122 12.55 -12.84 4.56
C LEU A 122 14.01 -13.02 4.14
N PRO A 123 14.43 -14.25 3.78
CA PRO A 123 15.74 -14.50 3.22
C PRO A 123 16.07 -13.60 2.03
N PRO A 124 17.34 -13.37 1.71
CA PRO A 124 17.74 -12.57 0.57
C PRO A 124 17.13 -13.12 -0.74
N ALA A 125 16.37 -12.26 -1.41
CA ALA A 125 15.79 -12.51 -2.72
C ALA A 125 15.67 -11.18 -3.47
N ARG A 126 15.52 -11.22 -4.78
CA ARG A 126 15.43 -10.00 -5.58
C ARG A 126 14.09 -9.32 -5.44
N GLU A 127 13.03 -10.08 -5.26
CA GLU A 127 11.65 -9.59 -5.15
C GLU A 127 10.84 -10.39 -4.12
N VAL A 128 9.71 -9.85 -3.75
CA VAL A 128 8.68 -10.50 -2.95
C VAL A 128 7.34 -10.43 -3.70
N ALA A 129 6.59 -11.51 -3.71
CA ALA A 129 5.30 -11.60 -4.40
C ALA A 129 4.16 -11.06 -3.53
N ALA A 130 3.17 -10.43 -4.15
CA ALA A 130 1.90 -10.13 -3.48
C ALA A 130 1.09 -11.42 -3.26
N HIS A 131 0.27 -11.44 -2.21
CA HIS A 131 -0.54 -12.62 -1.89
C HIS A 131 -1.57 -12.90 -3.02
N PRO A 132 -1.64 -14.14 -3.57
CA PRO A 132 -2.50 -14.44 -4.73
C PRO A 132 -3.99 -14.14 -4.49
N ALA A 133 -4.52 -14.38 -3.28
CA ALA A 133 -5.90 -14.07 -2.94
C ALA A 133 -6.18 -12.57 -3.03
N ALA A 134 -5.23 -11.71 -2.60
CA ALA A 134 -5.38 -10.27 -2.67
C ALA A 134 -5.34 -9.75 -4.12
N ILE A 135 -4.45 -10.30 -4.97
CA ILE A 135 -4.45 -10.01 -6.41
C ILE A 135 -5.81 -10.38 -7.02
N ALA A 136 -6.33 -11.57 -6.71
CA ALA A 136 -7.62 -12.02 -7.22
C ALA A 136 -8.78 -11.14 -6.76
N ALA A 137 -8.78 -10.69 -5.50
CA ALA A 137 -9.78 -9.79 -4.93
C ALA A 137 -9.76 -8.43 -5.63
N LEU A 138 -8.59 -7.83 -5.81
CA LEU A 138 -8.42 -6.57 -6.54
C LEU A 138 -8.89 -6.67 -7.99
N LYS A 139 -8.51 -7.73 -8.70
CA LYS A 139 -8.97 -7.96 -10.08
C LYS A 139 -10.50 -8.06 -10.16
N ARG A 140 -11.13 -8.85 -9.28
CA ARG A 140 -12.60 -8.97 -9.24
C ARG A 140 -13.29 -7.63 -8.98
N ALA A 141 -12.76 -6.80 -8.07
CA ALA A 141 -13.33 -5.49 -7.78
C ALA A 141 -13.23 -4.54 -8.98
N LEU A 142 -12.05 -4.50 -9.63
CA LEU A 142 -11.80 -3.68 -10.81
C LEU A 142 -12.64 -4.11 -12.02
N ASP A 143 -12.68 -5.42 -12.30
CA ASP A 143 -13.46 -5.99 -13.41
C ASP A 143 -14.97 -5.71 -13.24
N ARG A 144 -15.50 -5.86 -12.00
CA ARG A 144 -16.91 -5.58 -11.67
C ARG A 144 -17.30 -4.12 -11.90
N GLN A 145 -16.36 -3.20 -11.65
CA GLN A 145 -16.58 -1.76 -11.87
C GLN A 145 -16.22 -1.31 -13.30
N GLY A 146 -15.72 -2.21 -14.15
CA GLY A 146 -15.27 -1.88 -15.51
C GLY A 146 -14.06 -0.94 -15.53
N VAL A 147 -13.25 -0.93 -14.47
CA VAL A 147 -12.08 -0.05 -14.36
C VAL A 147 -10.84 -0.73 -14.94
N PRO A 148 -10.23 -0.16 -16.01
CA PRO A 148 -9.07 -0.76 -16.65
C PRO A 148 -7.81 -0.62 -15.79
N TYR A 149 -7.06 -1.70 -15.64
CA TYR A 149 -5.81 -1.77 -14.86
C TYR A 149 -4.70 -2.51 -15.59
N ARG A 150 -3.49 -2.44 -15.06
CA ARG A 150 -2.37 -3.32 -15.42
C ARG A 150 -1.99 -4.16 -14.19
N LEU A 151 -1.57 -5.38 -14.41
CA LEU A 151 -0.90 -6.21 -13.42
C LEU A 151 0.61 -6.05 -13.63
N GLY A 152 1.37 -5.75 -12.59
CA GLY A 152 2.79 -5.53 -12.77
C GLY A 152 3.62 -5.44 -11.50
N LYS A 153 4.93 -5.50 -11.70
CA LYS A 153 5.94 -5.36 -10.66
C LYS A 153 6.16 -3.89 -10.34
N THR A 154 6.30 -3.56 -9.06
CA THR A 154 6.80 -2.27 -8.60
C THR A 154 8.24 -2.37 -8.10
N TRP A 155 8.96 -1.28 -8.10
CA TRP A 155 10.26 -1.13 -7.46
C TRP A 155 10.07 -0.37 -6.14
N THR A 156 10.43 -0.99 -5.00
CA THR A 156 10.42 -0.32 -3.70
C THR A 156 11.79 0.25 -3.39
N THR A 157 11.87 1.56 -3.13
CA THR A 157 13.11 2.26 -2.83
C THR A 157 13.02 3.06 -1.53
N ASP A 158 14.11 3.09 -0.74
CA ASP A 158 14.23 3.97 0.43
C ASP A 158 14.67 5.40 0.07
N ALA A 159 15.05 5.65 -1.20
CA ALA A 159 15.73 6.87 -1.57
C ALA A 159 15.16 7.48 -2.86
N PRO A 160 14.03 8.20 -2.81
CA PRO A 160 13.36 8.75 -4.00
C PRO A 160 14.25 9.72 -4.78
N TYR A 161 15.08 10.50 -4.11
CA TYR A 161 16.04 11.40 -4.78
C TYR A 161 17.26 10.67 -5.38
N ARG A 162 17.29 9.34 -5.31
CA ARG A 162 18.33 8.49 -5.93
C ARG A 162 17.76 7.61 -7.05
N GLU A 163 16.58 7.91 -7.56
CA GLU A 163 15.98 7.32 -8.76
C GLU A 163 16.67 7.87 -10.02
N THR A 164 17.96 7.54 -10.16
CA THR A 164 18.78 8.01 -11.27
C THR A 164 18.40 7.32 -12.58
N ARG A 165 18.71 7.93 -13.72
CA ARG A 165 18.43 7.36 -15.06
C ARG A 165 18.93 5.94 -15.22
N ASN A 166 20.14 5.64 -14.71
CA ASN A 166 20.71 4.30 -14.78
C ASN A 166 19.94 3.30 -13.90
N LYS A 167 19.51 3.72 -12.70
CA LYS A 167 18.65 2.88 -11.87
C LYS A 167 17.31 2.64 -12.53
N ILE A 168 16.65 3.67 -13.04
CA ILE A 168 15.37 3.56 -13.76
C ILE A 168 15.50 2.56 -14.91
N ALA A 169 16.54 2.71 -15.76
CA ALA A 169 16.78 1.79 -16.86
C ALA A 169 17.00 0.34 -16.39
N LEU A 170 17.76 0.15 -15.29
CA LEU A 170 17.97 -1.16 -14.68
C LEU A 170 16.66 -1.77 -14.17
N ARG A 171 15.85 -1.01 -13.41
CA ARG A 171 14.57 -1.49 -12.84
C ARG A 171 13.55 -1.81 -13.93
N ARG A 172 13.49 -1.01 -14.99
CA ARG A 172 12.70 -1.35 -16.20
C ARG A 172 13.16 -2.65 -16.84
N GLY A 173 14.46 -2.86 -16.98
CA GLY A 173 15.05 -4.11 -17.48
C GLY A 173 14.70 -5.33 -16.60
N GLU A 174 14.46 -5.12 -15.30
CA GLU A 174 13.98 -6.13 -14.36
C GLU A 174 12.45 -6.29 -14.38
N GLY A 175 11.73 -5.58 -15.25
CA GLY A 175 10.29 -5.68 -15.46
C GLY A 175 9.44 -4.83 -14.51
N CYS A 176 10.03 -3.85 -13.82
CA CYS A 176 9.27 -2.93 -12.98
C CYS A 176 8.53 -1.91 -13.84
N LEU A 177 7.22 -1.75 -13.61
CA LEU A 177 6.35 -0.76 -14.24
C LEU A 177 6.35 0.56 -13.48
N THR A 178 6.54 0.49 -12.16
CA THR A 178 6.36 1.60 -11.22
C THR A 178 7.44 1.60 -10.14
N VAL A 179 7.51 2.70 -9.39
CA VAL A 179 8.33 2.86 -8.20
C VAL A 179 7.50 3.46 -7.07
N GLU A 180 7.73 3.00 -5.86
CA GLU A 180 7.16 3.49 -4.60
C GLU A 180 8.11 3.14 -3.44
N MET A 181 7.71 3.30 -2.19
CA MET A 181 8.65 3.24 -1.07
C MET A 181 8.30 2.18 0.00
N GLU A 182 7.26 1.33 -0.17
CA GLU A 182 6.77 0.50 0.94
C GLU A 182 6.39 -0.96 0.58
N ALA A 183 6.02 -1.23 -0.66
CA ALA A 183 5.40 -2.49 -1.07
C ALA A 183 6.20 -3.73 -0.66
N ALA A 184 7.51 -3.74 -0.94
CA ALA A 184 8.37 -4.88 -0.63
C ALA A 184 8.42 -5.18 0.87
N ALA A 185 8.55 -4.14 1.69
CA ALA A 185 8.57 -4.27 3.15
C ALA A 185 7.24 -4.78 3.69
N MET A 186 6.11 -4.19 3.28
CA MET A 186 4.79 -4.62 3.73
C MET A 186 4.46 -6.05 3.30
N MET A 187 4.80 -6.44 2.06
CA MET A 187 4.59 -7.81 1.58
C MET A 187 5.46 -8.80 2.35
N ALA A 188 6.70 -8.45 2.66
CA ALA A 188 7.59 -9.28 3.46
C ALA A 188 7.07 -9.49 4.90
N VAL A 189 6.60 -8.42 5.55
CA VAL A 189 5.92 -8.51 6.86
C VAL A 189 4.70 -9.41 6.78
N ALA A 190 3.85 -9.22 5.76
CA ALA A 190 2.63 -10.00 5.61
C ALA A 190 2.91 -11.49 5.43
N GLU A 191 3.88 -11.85 4.58
CA GLU A 191 4.32 -13.24 4.39
C GLU A 191 4.88 -13.82 5.69
N PHE A 192 5.76 -13.11 6.38
CA PHE A 192 6.35 -13.53 7.65
C PHE A 192 5.29 -13.75 8.75
N ARG A 193 4.27 -12.90 8.82
CA ARG A 193 3.18 -12.98 9.82
C ARG A 193 2.01 -13.87 9.38
N GLY A 194 2.03 -14.40 8.16
CA GLY A 194 0.97 -15.28 7.65
C GLY A 194 -0.37 -14.56 7.45
N VAL A 195 -0.35 -13.29 7.05
CA VAL A 195 -1.55 -12.50 6.77
C VAL A 195 -1.67 -12.21 5.27
N VAL A 196 -2.87 -11.86 4.81
CA VAL A 196 -3.13 -11.55 3.41
C VAL A 196 -2.93 -10.06 3.17
N LEU A 197 -2.03 -9.71 2.24
CA LEU A 197 -1.81 -8.33 1.82
C LEU A 197 -1.68 -8.23 0.29
N GLY A 198 -2.34 -7.25 -0.30
CA GLY A 198 -2.16 -6.82 -1.68
C GLY A 198 -2.15 -5.31 -1.79
N GLN A 199 -1.75 -4.82 -2.96
CA GLN A 199 -1.65 -3.38 -3.19
C GLN A 199 -2.15 -3.00 -4.58
N VAL A 200 -2.88 -1.89 -4.64
CA VAL A 200 -3.26 -1.21 -5.87
C VAL A 200 -2.69 0.21 -5.86
N LEU A 201 -2.03 0.57 -6.94
CA LEU A 201 -1.42 1.88 -7.12
C LEU A 201 -2.12 2.63 -8.25
N TYR A 202 -2.14 3.96 -8.18
CA TYR A 202 -2.42 4.77 -9.36
C TYR A 202 -1.16 5.42 -9.88
N ALA A 203 -1.01 5.44 -11.21
CA ALA A 203 0.09 6.08 -11.90
C ALA A 203 0.08 7.59 -11.64
N GLY A 204 1.13 8.09 -11.04
CA GLY A 204 1.37 9.49 -10.74
C GLY A 204 2.32 10.14 -11.74
N ASP A 205 3.45 10.62 -11.22
CA ASP A 205 4.54 11.24 -11.97
C ASP A 205 5.24 10.27 -12.91
N ASP A 206 5.92 10.81 -13.91
CA ASP A 206 6.58 10.05 -14.98
C ASP A 206 8.10 10.18 -14.90
N LEU A 207 8.76 9.04 -14.72
CA LEU A 207 10.21 8.90 -14.74
C LEU A 207 10.69 8.18 -16.02
N SER A 208 9.81 7.89 -16.97
CA SER A 208 10.15 7.12 -18.18
C SER A 208 10.91 7.95 -19.23
N GLY A 209 10.82 9.29 -19.12
CA GLY A 209 11.44 10.23 -20.03
C GLY A 209 12.89 10.58 -19.67
N THR A 210 13.42 11.60 -20.38
CA THR A 210 14.72 12.20 -20.06
C THR A 210 14.67 13.07 -18.82
N ASP A 211 13.51 13.65 -18.55
CA ASP A 211 13.26 14.54 -17.43
C ASP A 211 12.08 14.04 -16.62
N TRP A 212 12.07 14.37 -15.34
CA TRP A 212 10.96 14.05 -14.47
C TRP A 212 9.73 14.92 -14.81
N ASP A 213 8.59 14.27 -15.04
CA ASP A 213 7.32 14.94 -15.28
C ASP A 213 6.38 14.72 -14.09
N HIS A 214 6.09 15.78 -13.35
CA HIS A 214 5.22 15.75 -12.18
C HIS A 214 3.76 15.40 -12.51
N ARG A 215 3.25 15.64 -13.72
CA ARG A 215 1.88 15.35 -14.19
C ARG A 215 0.74 15.88 -13.29
N GLY A 216 1.03 16.73 -12.32
CA GLY A 216 0.05 17.23 -11.34
C GLY A 216 -0.64 16.14 -10.51
N TRP A 217 0.01 15.01 -10.30
CA TRP A 217 -0.58 13.82 -9.69
C TRP A 217 -1.16 14.03 -8.28
N GLN A 218 -0.59 14.94 -7.49
CA GLN A 218 -1.06 15.24 -6.14
C GLN A 218 -2.45 15.90 -6.11
N SER A 219 -2.88 16.54 -7.19
CA SER A 219 -4.18 17.21 -7.26
C SER A 219 -5.36 16.29 -7.62
N ARG A 220 -5.11 15.01 -7.87
CA ARG A 220 -6.10 14.02 -8.33
C ARG A 220 -6.94 13.44 -7.17
N ARG A 221 -7.58 14.30 -6.38
CA ARG A 221 -8.34 13.89 -5.17
C ARG A 221 -9.43 12.86 -5.45
N GLU A 222 -10.20 13.04 -6.53
CA GLU A 222 -11.27 12.10 -6.90
C GLU A 222 -10.74 10.68 -7.19
N VAL A 223 -9.60 10.57 -7.88
CA VAL A 223 -8.98 9.26 -8.16
C VAL A 223 -8.55 8.58 -6.87
N ARG A 224 -7.97 9.32 -5.94
CA ARG A 224 -7.48 8.80 -4.65
C ARG A 224 -8.62 8.29 -3.78
N GLU A 225 -9.71 9.05 -3.70
CA GLU A 225 -10.88 8.63 -2.93
C GLU A 225 -11.55 7.40 -3.53
N ARG A 226 -11.75 7.38 -4.86
CA ARG A 226 -12.27 6.20 -5.57
C ARG A 226 -11.39 4.98 -5.36
N LEU A 227 -10.08 5.15 -5.33
CA LEU A 227 -9.13 4.07 -5.09
C LEU A 227 -9.24 3.50 -3.67
N PHE A 228 -9.48 4.35 -2.67
CA PHE A 228 -9.77 3.89 -1.30
C PHE A 228 -11.00 2.97 -1.26
N TRP A 229 -12.10 3.39 -1.87
CA TRP A 229 -13.33 2.59 -1.86
C TRP A 229 -13.20 1.29 -2.66
N LEU A 230 -12.47 1.31 -3.77
CA LEU A 230 -12.14 0.11 -4.52
C LEU A 230 -11.29 -0.85 -3.68
N ALA A 231 -10.29 -0.34 -2.95
CA ALA A 231 -9.50 -1.13 -2.03
C ALA A 231 -10.35 -1.71 -0.89
N ALA A 232 -11.32 -0.94 -0.38
CA ALA A 232 -12.27 -1.39 0.63
C ALA A 232 -13.15 -2.55 0.12
N GLU A 233 -13.73 -2.40 -1.08
CA GLU A 233 -14.51 -3.48 -1.70
C GLU A 233 -13.69 -4.74 -1.94
N ALA A 234 -12.47 -4.60 -2.45
CA ALA A 234 -11.58 -5.74 -2.65
C ALA A 234 -11.22 -6.40 -1.31
N CYS A 235 -10.90 -5.60 -0.30
CA CYS A 235 -10.54 -6.07 1.04
C CYS A 235 -11.65 -6.92 1.66
N LEU A 236 -12.90 -6.47 1.59
CA LEU A 236 -14.05 -7.19 2.14
C LEU A 236 -14.37 -8.52 1.43
N THR A 237 -13.72 -8.82 0.30
CA THR A 237 -13.87 -10.12 -0.41
C THR A 237 -12.75 -11.12 -0.10
N LEU A 238 -11.83 -10.77 0.81
CA LEU A 238 -10.75 -11.66 1.29
C LEU A 238 -11.23 -12.63 2.44
#